data_63ed7e59430584c4e967bc23555acd49
#
_entry.id   63ed7e59430584c4e967bc23555acd49
#
_cell.length_a   1.000
_cell.length_b   1.000
_cell.length_c   1.000
_cell.angle_alpha   90.00
_cell.angle_beta   90.00
_cell.angle_gamma   90.00
#
_symmetry.space_group_name_H-M   'P 1'
#
loop_
_entity.id
_entity.type
_entity.pdbx_description
1 polymer ?
#
loop_
_entity_poly.entity_id
_entity_poly.type
_entity_poly.pdbx_seq_one_letter_code
_entity_poly.pdbx_strand_id
1 'polypeptide(L)'
;MLLKLIILLLNLNLVSQDKYIGSVERLSPEINNLIEKNARIEILANGFEWSEGPVWSTQLNSVLFSDVPENKIYRWNENDGLSVYIEPSGHSGKVPTSKKDGSNGLILNSKNELLICMHGDRRIAKLKKWGSGDFETVVNKLQGKRFN
;
A
#
# COMPACT_ATOMS: atom_id res chain seq x y z
N MET A 1 56.18 -0.11 23.30
CA MET A 1 55.65 -0.30 21.94
C MET A 1 54.16 0.07 22.00
N LEU A 2 53.81 1.30 21.59
CA LEU A 2 52.47 1.87 21.72
C LEU A 2 51.63 1.46 20.49
N LEU A 3 50.62 0.67 20.68
CA LEU A 3 49.67 0.30 19.63
C LEU A 3 48.67 1.44 19.41
N LYS A 4 48.83 2.21 18.32
CA LYS A 4 47.87 3.25 17.92
C LYS A 4 46.64 2.59 17.32
N LEU A 5 45.54 2.62 18.07
CA LEU A 5 44.20 2.24 17.58
C LEU A 5 43.67 3.35 16.65
N ILE A 6 43.68 3.10 15.35
CA ILE A 6 43.06 4.01 14.36
C ILE A 6 41.56 3.69 14.35
N ILE A 7 40.76 4.55 14.98
CA ILE A 7 39.30 4.52 14.86
C ILE A 7 38.97 5.20 13.53
N LEU A 8 38.60 4.39 12.55
CA LEU A 8 38.05 4.86 11.28
C LEU A 8 36.59 5.25 11.51
N LEU A 9 36.32 6.53 11.71
CA LEU A 9 34.97 7.09 11.73
C LEU A 9 34.45 7.06 10.31
N LEU A 10 33.65 5.99 9.99
CA LEU A 10 32.79 5.97 8.84
C LEU A 10 31.70 7.05 9.07
N ASN A 11 31.85 8.19 8.43
CA ASN A 11 30.78 9.16 8.26
C ASN A 11 29.72 8.54 7.34
N LEU A 12 28.77 7.85 7.91
CA LEU A 12 27.51 7.53 7.25
C LEU A 12 26.79 8.86 7.03
N ASN A 13 26.91 9.40 5.82
CA ASN A 13 26.02 10.44 5.34
C ASN A 13 24.63 9.83 5.29
N LEU A 14 23.87 9.95 6.38
CA LEU A 14 22.43 9.77 6.37
C LEU A 14 21.89 10.87 5.44
N VAL A 15 21.61 10.51 4.19
CA VAL A 15 20.82 11.36 3.31
C VAL A 15 19.47 11.49 3.99
N SER A 16 19.24 12.62 4.65
CA SER A 16 17.92 12.97 5.17
C SER A 16 17.01 13.07 3.97
N GLN A 17 16.14 12.09 3.80
CA GLN A 17 15.13 12.16 2.78
C GLN A 17 14.17 13.29 3.17
N ASP A 18 13.88 14.20 2.23
CA ASP A 18 12.95 15.30 2.49
C ASP A 18 11.62 14.70 2.94
N LYS A 19 11.19 15.11 4.14
CA LYS A 19 9.93 14.65 4.74
C LYS A 19 8.70 15.09 3.92
N TYR A 20 8.84 16.10 3.09
CA TYR A 20 7.75 16.73 2.36
C TYR A 20 8.06 16.80 0.87
N ILE A 21 7.00 16.78 0.05
CA ILE A 21 7.11 16.82 -1.41
C ILE A 21 6.08 17.77 -1.99
N GLY A 22 6.46 18.48 -3.08
CA GLY A 22 5.55 19.32 -3.86
C GLY A 22 4.89 20.44 -3.06
N SER A 23 3.75 20.91 -3.58
CA SER A 23 2.92 21.95 -2.96
C SER A 23 1.45 21.71 -3.28
N VAL A 24 0.57 22.25 -2.43
CA VAL A 24 -0.87 22.22 -2.68
C VAL A 24 -1.25 23.43 -3.53
N GLU A 25 -1.69 23.21 -4.77
CA GLU A 25 -2.29 24.22 -5.61
C GLU A 25 -3.76 24.41 -5.22
N ARG A 26 -4.15 25.68 -4.91
CA ARG A 26 -5.48 26.00 -4.41
C ARG A 26 -6.31 26.64 -5.52
N LEU A 27 -7.01 25.81 -6.30
CA LEU A 27 -7.83 26.25 -7.42
C LEU A 27 -9.13 26.91 -6.99
N SER A 28 -9.58 26.68 -5.75
CA SER A 28 -10.80 27.24 -5.19
C SER A 28 -10.63 27.55 -3.70
N PRO A 29 -11.23 28.64 -3.18
CA PRO A 29 -11.20 28.97 -1.75
C PRO A 29 -11.82 27.87 -0.85
N GLU A 30 -12.76 27.09 -1.36
CA GLU A 30 -13.46 26.03 -0.62
C GLU A 30 -12.52 24.95 -0.11
N ILE A 31 -11.36 24.76 -0.74
CA ILE A 31 -10.34 23.81 -0.26
C ILE A 31 -9.85 24.16 1.15
N ASN A 32 -9.94 25.44 1.56
CA ASN A 32 -9.55 25.84 2.90
C ASN A 32 -10.48 25.31 4.00
N ASN A 33 -11.67 24.77 3.62
CA ASN A 33 -12.57 24.10 4.54
C ASN A 33 -12.18 22.62 4.75
N LEU A 34 -11.30 22.07 3.91
CA LEU A 34 -10.89 20.66 3.94
C LEU A 34 -9.48 20.49 4.49
N ILE A 35 -8.56 21.42 4.16
CA ILE A 35 -7.16 21.38 4.59
C ILE A 35 -6.69 22.77 4.99
N GLU A 36 -5.78 22.85 5.94
CA GLU A 36 -5.21 24.11 6.41
C GLU A 36 -4.48 24.87 5.28
N LYS A 37 -4.44 26.22 5.36
CA LYS A 37 -3.83 27.07 4.33
C LYS A 37 -2.36 26.77 4.06
N ASN A 38 -1.63 26.35 5.08
CA ASN A 38 -0.19 26.00 5.04
C ASN A 38 0.05 24.49 5.04
N ALA A 39 -0.96 23.67 4.75
CA ALA A 39 -0.81 22.22 4.67
C ALA A 39 0.29 21.83 3.68
N ARG A 40 1.12 20.87 4.07
CA ARG A 40 2.22 20.32 3.28
C ARG A 40 1.94 18.86 2.97
N ILE A 41 2.45 18.37 1.84
CA ILE A 41 2.37 16.97 1.47
C ILE A 41 3.52 16.23 2.14
N GLU A 42 3.21 15.38 3.10
CA GLU A 42 4.20 14.59 3.83
C GLU A 42 4.42 13.24 3.17
N ILE A 43 5.68 12.82 3.02
CA ILE A 43 6.04 11.47 2.58
C ILE A 43 6.00 10.56 3.79
N LEU A 44 4.98 9.70 3.89
CA LEU A 44 4.79 8.77 5.00
C LEU A 44 5.54 7.45 4.78
N ALA A 45 5.68 7.01 3.52
CA ALA A 45 6.41 5.81 3.14
C ALA A 45 6.86 5.89 1.68
N ASN A 46 7.83 5.08 1.31
CA ASN A 46 8.38 4.98 -0.05
C ASN A 46 8.93 3.58 -0.31
N GLY A 47 9.51 3.38 -1.52
CA GLY A 47 10.13 2.11 -1.90
C GLY A 47 9.15 1.15 -2.58
N PHE A 48 8.05 1.65 -3.13
CA PHE A 48 7.07 0.88 -3.90
C PHE A 48 7.36 0.96 -5.39
N GLU A 49 7.06 -0.12 -6.12
CA GLU A 49 7.16 -0.10 -7.57
C GLU A 49 5.93 0.56 -8.22
N TRP A 50 4.74 0.20 -7.73
CA TRP A 50 3.46 0.74 -8.23
C TRP A 50 2.39 0.64 -7.15
N SER A 51 2.33 1.66 -6.30
CA SER A 51 1.31 1.75 -5.25
C SER A 51 -0.04 2.18 -5.81
N GLU A 52 -1.11 1.47 -5.41
CA GLU A 52 -2.47 1.69 -5.90
C GLU A 52 -3.54 1.32 -4.87
N GLY A 53 -4.79 1.76 -5.12
CA GLY A 53 -5.97 1.36 -4.38
C GLY A 53 -5.96 1.68 -2.89
N PRO A 54 -5.61 2.91 -2.46
CA PRO A 54 -5.59 3.23 -1.03
C PRO A 54 -7.01 3.20 -0.45
N VAL A 55 -7.15 2.58 0.73
CA VAL A 55 -8.39 2.55 1.51
C VAL A 55 -8.09 2.70 3.00
N TRP A 56 -8.87 3.53 3.68
CA TRP A 56 -8.79 3.64 5.13
C TRP A 56 -9.60 2.54 5.81
N SER A 57 -8.97 1.79 6.69
CA SER A 57 -9.63 0.80 7.55
C SER A 57 -9.75 1.34 8.98
N THR A 58 -10.96 1.65 9.41
CA THR A 58 -11.22 2.04 10.80
C THR A 58 -10.94 0.92 11.78
N GLN A 59 -11.17 -0.34 11.37
CA GLN A 59 -10.90 -1.51 12.20
C GLN A 59 -9.42 -1.70 12.50
N LEU A 60 -8.54 -1.40 11.54
CA LEU A 60 -7.09 -1.50 11.71
C LEU A 60 -6.45 -0.17 12.10
N ASN A 61 -7.23 0.92 12.12
CA ASN A 61 -6.74 2.29 12.24
C ASN A 61 -5.55 2.55 11.30
N SER A 62 -5.70 2.18 10.02
CA SER A 62 -4.59 2.16 9.07
C SER A 62 -5.08 2.43 7.65
N VAL A 63 -4.20 2.99 6.84
CA VAL A 63 -4.33 2.98 5.38
C VAL A 63 -3.82 1.63 4.87
N LEU A 64 -4.61 0.99 4.01
CA LEU A 64 -4.20 -0.17 3.22
C LEU A 64 -4.01 0.28 1.78
N PHE A 65 -3.02 -0.26 1.08
CA PHE A 65 -2.79 -0.02 -0.35
C PHE A 65 -2.02 -1.18 -0.98
N SER A 66 -2.20 -1.37 -2.27
CA SER A 66 -1.53 -2.42 -3.05
C SER A 66 -0.18 -1.92 -3.57
N ASP A 67 0.81 -2.81 -3.64
CA ASP A 67 1.94 -2.70 -4.57
C ASP A 67 1.80 -3.83 -5.59
N VAL A 68 1.39 -3.46 -6.80
CA VAL A 68 0.93 -4.42 -7.80
C VAL A 68 2.01 -5.38 -8.26
N PRO A 69 3.25 -4.93 -8.63
CA PRO A 69 4.31 -5.85 -9.05
C PRO A 69 4.82 -6.74 -7.92
N GLU A 70 4.82 -6.24 -6.69
CA GLU A 70 5.28 -6.97 -5.53
C GLU A 70 4.28 -8.01 -5.00
N ASN A 71 3.05 -8.02 -5.53
CA ASN A 71 1.96 -8.90 -5.09
C ASN A 71 1.66 -8.77 -3.59
N LYS A 72 1.70 -7.53 -3.09
CA LYS A 72 1.53 -7.18 -1.67
C LYS A 72 0.43 -6.16 -1.46
N ILE A 73 -0.23 -6.26 -0.31
CA ILE A 73 -0.97 -5.17 0.31
C ILE A 73 -0.17 -4.72 1.51
N TYR A 74 0.12 -3.42 1.56
CA TYR A 74 0.76 -2.78 2.70
C TYR A 74 -0.27 -2.17 3.63
N ARG A 75 0.13 -2.02 4.88
CA ARG A 75 -0.57 -1.29 5.92
C ARG A 75 0.36 -0.21 6.47
N TRP A 76 -0.19 0.99 6.63
CA TRP A 76 0.51 2.08 7.29
C TRP A 76 -0.37 2.76 8.34
N ASN A 77 0.17 3.09 9.48
CA ASN A 77 -0.41 3.99 10.48
C ASN A 77 0.69 4.75 11.23
N GLU A 78 0.30 5.79 11.97
CA GLU A 78 1.25 6.66 12.68
C GLU A 78 2.03 5.95 13.80
N ASN A 79 1.45 4.93 14.43
CA ASN A 79 2.06 4.26 15.58
C ASN A 79 3.07 3.19 15.16
N ASP A 80 2.69 2.37 14.17
CA ASP A 80 3.44 1.17 13.77
C ASP A 80 4.29 1.41 12.50
N GLY A 81 4.03 2.52 11.77
CA GLY A 81 4.63 2.79 10.48
C GLY A 81 4.15 1.83 9.39
N LEU A 82 5.02 1.55 8.41
CA LEU A 82 4.76 0.68 7.28
C LEU A 82 5.00 -0.79 7.61
N SER A 83 4.09 -1.67 7.18
CA SER A 83 4.25 -3.13 7.25
C SER A 83 3.54 -3.83 6.11
N VAL A 84 3.99 -5.03 5.73
CA VAL A 84 3.25 -5.92 4.82
C VAL A 84 2.03 -6.46 5.56
N TYR A 85 0.86 -6.32 4.95
CA TYR A 85 -0.40 -6.77 5.54
C TYR A 85 -0.88 -8.09 4.94
N ILE A 86 -0.80 -8.23 3.60
CA ILE A 86 -1.17 -9.46 2.88
C ILE A 86 -0.13 -9.72 1.78
N GLU A 87 0.35 -10.95 1.73
CA GLU A 87 1.20 -11.49 0.66
C GLU A 87 0.94 -13.00 0.55
N PRO A 88 0.55 -13.52 -0.62
CA PRO A 88 0.26 -12.84 -1.89
C PRO A 88 -1.09 -12.12 -1.87
N SER A 89 -1.24 -11.02 -2.63
CA SER A 89 -2.43 -10.15 -2.60
C SER A 89 -3.35 -10.28 -3.81
N GLY A 90 -2.82 -10.62 -4.97
CA GLY A 90 -3.57 -10.63 -6.23
C GLY A 90 -3.44 -11.91 -7.03
N HIS A 91 -2.36 -12.68 -6.79
CA HIS A 91 -2.15 -13.99 -7.38
C HIS A 91 -1.92 -15.01 -6.27
N SER A 92 -2.88 -15.92 -6.11
CA SER A 92 -2.84 -16.97 -5.07
C SER A 92 -2.22 -18.28 -5.53
N GLY A 93 -1.81 -18.40 -6.81
CA GLY A 93 -1.13 -19.55 -7.38
C GLY A 93 0.34 -19.66 -6.95
N LYS A 94 0.90 -20.86 -7.12
CA LYS A 94 2.30 -21.14 -6.74
C LYS A 94 3.34 -20.50 -7.68
N VAL A 95 2.95 -20.21 -8.92
CA VAL A 95 3.83 -19.65 -9.95
C VAL A 95 3.20 -18.36 -10.44
N PRO A 96 3.85 -17.21 -10.26
CA PRO A 96 3.39 -15.94 -10.82
C PRO A 96 3.30 -16.03 -12.35
N THR A 97 2.24 -15.47 -12.91
CA THR A 97 1.98 -15.48 -14.37
C THR A 97 2.53 -14.25 -15.06
N SER A 98 2.77 -13.17 -14.31
CA SER A 98 3.40 -11.94 -14.79
C SER A 98 4.06 -11.15 -13.65
N LYS A 99 4.78 -10.08 -13.99
CA LYS A 99 5.32 -9.14 -12.99
C LYS A 99 4.26 -8.19 -12.40
N LYS A 100 2.99 -8.32 -12.80
CA LYS A 100 1.88 -7.46 -12.37
C LYS A 100 0.73 -8.30 -11.79
N ASP A 101 1.07 -9.32 -11.05
CA ASP A 101 0.10 -10.30 -10.54
C ASP A 101 -0.58 -9.88 -9.23
N GLY A 102 -0.17 -8.76 -8.64
CA GLY A 102 -0.70 -8.26 -7.37
C GLY A 102 -2.15 -7.81 -7.43
N SER A 103 -2.64 -7.38 -6.28
CA SER A 103 -3.93 -6.69 -6.20
C SER A 103 -3.82 -5.29 -6.78
N ASN A 104 -4.94 -4.80 -7.36
CA ASN A 104 -5.13 -3.41 -7.74
C ASN A 104 -6.03 -2.72 -6.69
N GLY A 105 -7.20 -2.25 -7.10
CA GLY A 105 -8.12 -1.52 -6.25
C GLY A 105 -8.56 -2.28 -4.99
N LEU A 106 -8.64 -1.55 -3.90
CA LEU A 106 -9.17 -2.00 -2.61
C LEU A 106 -10.39 -1.15 -2.25
N ILE A 107 -11.40 -1.76 -1.64
CA ILE A 107 -12.55 -1.04 -1.13
C ILE A 107 -13.15 -1.77 0.07
N LEU A 108 -13.73 -1.02 1.01
CA LEU A 108 -14.57 -1.57 2.06
C LEU A 108 -16.04 -1.48 1.65
N ASN A 109 -16.76 -2.59 1.80
CA ASN A 109 -18.21 -2.59 1.60
C ASN A 109 -18.95 -2.06 2.84
N SER A 110 -20.29 -1.97 2.76
CA SER A 110 -21.13 -1.49 3.87
C SER A 110 -21.07 -2.32 5.15
N LYS A 111 -20.53 -3.56 5.07
CA LYS A 111 -20.29 -4.45 6.20
C LYS A 111 -18.86 -4.36 6.75
N ASN A 112 -18.08 -3.40 6.25
CA ASN A 112 -16.66 -3.24 6.58
C ASN A 112 -15.80 -4.45 6.19
N GLU A 113 -16.19 -5.18 5.12
CA GLU A 113 -15.42 -6.28 4.56
C GLU A 113 -14.52 -5.75 3.43
N LEU A 114 -13.25 -6.17 3.42
CA LEU A 114 -12.28 -5.76 2.40
C LEU A 114 -12.51 -6.53 1.11
N LEU A 115 -12.86 -5.80 0.04
CA LEU A 115 -12.92 -6.30 -1.33
C LEU A 115 -11.65 -5.91 -2.07
N ILE A 116 -11.14 -6.85 -2.86
CA ILE A 116 -9.82 -6.76 -3.51
C ILE A 116 -9.96 -7.14 -4.98
N CYS A 117 -9.51 -6.26 -5.87
CA CYS A 117 -9.34 -6.57 -7.29
C CYS A 117 -8.06 -7.40 -7.48
N MET A 118 -8.19 -8.71 -7.50
CA MET A 118 -7.06 -9.64 -7.67
C MET A 118 -6.73 -9.81 -9.16
N HIS A 119 -5.70 -9.07 -9.64
CA HIS A 119 -5.34 -9.07 -11.06
C HIS A 119 -4.84 -10.44 -11.52
N GLY A 120 -3.90 -11.05 -10.83
CA GLY A 120 -3.34 -12.33 -11.20
C GLY A 120 -4.36 -13.48 -11.21
N ASP A 121 -5.29 -13.49 -10.26
CA ASP A 121 -6.40 -14.46 -10.22
C ASP A 121 -7.58 -14.08 -11.13
N ARG A 122 -7.60 -12.85 -11.65
CA ARG A 122 -8.66 -12.32 -12.53
C ARG A 122 -10.06 -12.42 -11.89
N ARG A 123 -10.16 -11.91 -10.64
CA ARG A 123 -11.40 -11.93 -9.84
C ARG A 123 -11.49 -10.72 -8.91
N ILE A 124 -12.71 -10.42 -8.47
CA ILE A 124 -12.92 -9.63 -7.25
C ILE A 124 -13.10 -10.64 -6.12
N ALA A 125 -12.30 -10.50 -5.08
CA ALA A 125 -12.37 -11.35 -3.92
C ALA A 125 -12.65 -10.54 -2.66
N LYS A 126 -13.18 -11.20 -1.65
CA LYS A 126 -13.37 -10.69 -0.30
C LYS A 126 -12.38 -11.37 0.64
N LEU A 127 -11.75 -10.62 1.50
CA LEU A 127 -10.94 -11.16 2.58
C LEU A 127 -11.87 -11.85 3.60
N LYS A 128 -11.69 -13.14 3.86
CA LYS A 128 -12.57 -13.90 4.79
C LYS A 128 -12.45 -13.43 6.22
N LYS A 129 -11.23 -13.11 6.64
CA LYS A 129 -10.90 -12.63 7.98
C LYS A 129 -9.74 -11.65 7.89
N TRP A 130 -9.83 -10.54 8.60
CA TRP A 130 -8.75 -9.57 8.70
C TRP A 130 -7.43 -10.25 9.09
N GLY A 131 -6.36 -9.98 8.32
CA GLY A 131 -5.02 -10.53 8.55
C GLY A 131 -4.83 -12.00 8.15
N SER A 132 -5.83 -12.69 7.57
CA SER A 132 -5.67 -14.12 7.26
C SER A 132 -4.97 -14.41 5.94
N GLY A 133 -5.03 -13.51 4.96
CA GLY A 133 -4.65 -13.83 3.58
C GLY A 133 -5.55 -14.85 2.88
N ASP A 134 -6.68 -15.25 3.50
CA ASP A 134 -7.66 -16.15 2.91
C ASP A 134 -8.75 -15.37 2.19
N PHE A 135 -9.05 -15.78 0.96
CA PHE A 135 -9.98 -15.08 0.09
C PHE A 135 -11.20 -15.93 -0.26
N GLU A 136 -12.33 -15.25 -0.40
CA GLU A 136 -13.55 -15.76 -0.99
C GLU A 136 -13.81 -15.06 -2.32
N THR A 137 -14.03 -15.79 -3.39
CA THR A 137 -14.36 -15.20 -4.69
C THR A 137 -15.76 -14.59 -4.65
N VAL A 138 -15.86 -13.29 -4.87
CA VAL A 138 -17.14 -12.59 -5.05
C VAL A 138 -17.61 -12.76 -6.49
N VAL A 139 -16.75 -12.46 -7.46
CA VAL A 139 -17.02 -12.60 -8.89
C VAL A 139 -15.73 -12.78 -9.68
N ASN A 140 -15.76 -13.62 -10.71
CA ASN A 140 -14.59 -13.86 -11.58
C ASN A 140 -14.95 -13.91 -13.08
N LYS A 141 -16.24 -13.71 -13.40
CA LYS A 141 -16.74 -13.70 -14.79
C LYS A 141 -17.87 -12.68 -14.93
N LEU A 142 -17.96 -12.10 -16.12
CA LEU A 142 -19.11 -11.34 -16.58
C LEU A 142 -19.55 -11.91 -17.92
N GLN A 143 -20.83 -12.32 -18.04
CA GLN A 143 -21.39 -12.93 -19.26
C GLN A 143 -20.54 -14.10 -19.78
N GLY A 144 -20.08 -14.97 -18.87
CA GLY A 144 -19.24 -16.14 -19.18
C GLY A 144 -17.75 -15.84 -19.45
N LYS A 145 -17.34 -14.60 -19.61
CA LYS A 145 -15.95 -14.19 -19.83
C LYS A 145 -15.26 -13.86 -18.51
N ARG A 146 -14.01 -14.31 -18.35
CA ARG A 146 -13.18 -13.93 -17.21
C ARG A 146 -12.81 -12.45 -17.27
N PHE A 147 -12.56 -11.85 -16.13
CA PHE A 147 -12.02 -10.48 -16.05
C PHE A 147 -10.64 -10.39 -16.69
N ASN A 148 -10.31 -9.18 -17.11
CA ASN A 148 -9.01 -8.87 -17.70
C ASN A 148 -7.99 -8.64 -16.59
#